data_00f2af146d6a83d63755e58a773fd8c8
#
_entry.id   00f2af146d6a83d63755e58a773fd8c8
#
_cell.length_a   1.000
_cell.length_b   1.000
_cell.length_c   1.000
_cell.angle_alpha   90.00
_cell.angle_beta   90.00
_cell.angle_gamma   90.00
#
_symmetry.space_group_name_H-M   'P 1'
#
loop_
_entity.id
_entity.type
_entity.pdbx_description
1 polymer ?
#
loop_
_entity_poly.entity_id
_entity_poly.type
_entity_poly.pdbx_seq_one_letter_code
_entity_poly.pdbx_strand_id
1 'polypeptide(L)'
;QTSELTGYIAITNIKVKVPVKAGFDINPNGTVAVAADKFGLIETQASTYQIENLSTTELTVKISKVAVSGGVNLVTSEPSDQPTDAKKLMFAIKKAGVVPALATAGDWMTAGAKDYYLDASGAPLALKAKGDADGGDKVNMKLYGITKSGWTNGATFSVTPTFTIAVK
;
A
#
# COMPACT_ATOMS: atom_id res chain seq x y z
N GLN A 1 14.02 -51.61 -30.20
CA GLN A 1 13.15 -50.84 -29.30
C GLN A 1 13.46 -49.37 -29.45
N THR A 2 12.48 -48.59 -29.81
CA THR A 2 12.56 -47.12 -29.85
C THR A 2 11.94 -46.56 -28.55
N SER A 3 12.61 -45.61 -27.93
CA SER A 3 12.11 -44.88 -26.77
C SER A 3 11.75 -43.47 -27.19
N GLU A 4 10.52 -43.00 -26.89
CA GLU A 4 10.09 -41.63 -27.09
C GLU A 4 10.28 -40.86 -25.78
N LEU A 5 10.98 -39.73 -25.84
CA LEU A 5 11.19 -38.81 -24.75
C LEU A 5 10.36 -37.56 -25.00
N THR A 6 9.37 -37.32 -24.14
CA THR A 6 8.56 -36.10 -24.17
C THR A 6 9.14 -35.06 -23.24
N GLY A 7 9.59 -33.94 -23.77
CA GLY A 7 10.07 -32.79 -22.98
C GLY A 7 8.94 -31.79 -22.77
N TYR A 8 8.87 -31.22 -21.55
CA TYR A 8 7.95 -30.13 -21.20
C TYR A 8 8.75 -28.89 -20.83
N ILE A 9 8.44 -27.79 -21.49
CA ILE A 9 9.03 -26.48 -21.20
C ILE A 9 7.96 -25.61 -20.54
N ALA A 10 8.13 -25.30 -19.25
CA ALA A 10 7.28 -24.37 -18.52
C ALA A 10 7.92 -22.98 -18.54
N ILE A 11 7.23 -22.01 -19.14
CA ILE A 11 7.63 -20.60 -19.11
C ILE A 11 6.62 -19.83 -18.27
N THR A 12 7.05 -19.29 -17.12
CA THR A 12 6.22 -18.40 -16.28
C THR A 12 6.54 -16.97 -16.62
N ASN A 13 5.62 -16.29 -17.31
CA ASN A 13 5.70 -14.86 -17.57
C ASN A 13 4.92 -14.10 -16.48
N ILE A 14 5.62 -13.36 -15.64
CA ILE A 14 4.99 -12.44 -14.68
C ILE A 14 4.58 -11.17 -15.43
N LYS A 15 3.28 -10.91 -15.44
CA LYS A 15 2.68 -9.67 -15.96
C LYS A 15 1.80 -9.08 -14.89
N VAL A 16 2.09 -7.84 -14.48
CA VAL A 16 1.35 -7.14 -13.42
C VAL A 16 1.12 -5.69 -13.82
N LYS A 17 -0.07 -5.21 -13.56
CA LYS A 17 -0.38 -3.80 -13.61
C LYS A 17 -0.28 -3.23 -12.21
N VAL A 18 0.64 -2.30 -12.00
CA VAL A 18 0.86 -1.60 -10.72
C VAL A 18 0.51 -0.13 -10.91
N PRO A 19 -0.20 0.50 -9.96
CA PRO A 19 -0.50 1.92 -10.07
C PRO A 19 0.77 2.75 -9.93
N VAL A 20 0.96 3.70 -10.83
CA VAL A 20 2.14 4.57 -10.84
C VAL A 20 1.95 5.76 -9.90
N LYS A 21 0.72 6.26 -9.76
CA LYS A 21 0.41 7.45 -8.97
C LYS A 21 -1.03 7.39 -8.45
N ALA A 22 -1.23 7.83 -7.21
CA ALA A 22 -2.53 8.14 -6.64
C ALA A 22 -2.45 9.50 -5.93
N GLY A 23 -3.41 10.38 -6.19
CA GLY A 23 -3.56 11.63 -5.47
C GLY A 23 -4.42 11.45 -4.22
N PHE A 24 -4.13 12.25 -3.20
CA PHE A 24 -4.97 12.37 -2.01
C PHE A 24 -4.81 13.75 -1.39
N ASP A 25 -5.84 14.19 -0.67
CA ASP A 25 -5.82 15.42 0.12
C ASP A 25 -5.94 15.06 1.60
N ILE A 26 -5.15 15.71 2.43
CA ILE A 26 -5.14 15.50 3.88
C ILE A 26 -5.38 16.83 4.61
N ASN A 27 -6.28 16.80 5.59
CA ASN A 27 -6.62 17.97 6.39
C ASN A 27 -6.07 17.83 7.82
N PRO A 28 -4.96 18.51 8.15
CA PRO A 28 -4.35 18.39 9.48
C PRO A 28 -5.21 18.94 10.62
N ASN A 29 -6.23 19.74 10.30
CA ASN A 29 -7.16 20.32 11.28
C ASN A 29 -8.43 19.47 11.52
N GLY A 30 -8.55 18.34 10.81
CA GLY A 30 -9.70 17.46 10.92
C GLY A 30 -9.69 16.64 12.22
N THR A 31 -10.79 15.93 12.44
CA THR A 31 -10.90 14.94 13.52
C THR A 31 -10.41 13.58 13.03
N VAL A 32 -9.44 13.00 13.74
CA VAL A 32 -8.89 11.69 13.39
C VAL A 32 -9.97 10.62 13.53
N ALA A 33 -10.21 9.89 12.48
CA ALA A 33 -11.06 8.72 12.48
C ALA A 33 -10.50 7.67 11.50
N VAL A 34 -10.30 6.45 11.99
CA VAL A 34 -9.77 5.33 11.18
C VAL A 34 -10.78 4.19 11.22
N ALA A 35 -11.42 3.93 10.09
CA ALA A 35 -12.43 2.88 9.88
C ALA A 35 -12.42 2.43 8.41
N ALA A 36 -13.26 1.50 8.03
CA ALA A 36 -13.32 1.00 6.67
C ALA A 36 -13.64 2.09 5.62
N ASP A 37 -14.37 3.13 6.03
CA ASP A 37 -14.77 4.30 5.24
C ASP A 37 -14.15 5.62 5.73
N LYS A 38 -13.23 5.56 6.69
CA LYS A 38 -12.58 6.73 7.30
C LYS A 38 -11.07 6.54 7.31
N PHE A 39 -10.36 7.43 6.66
CA PHE A 39 -8.97 7.26 6.28
C PHE A 39 -8.01 8.15 7.09
N GLY A 40 -8.28 8.32 8.37
CA GLY A 40 -7.55 9.21 9.27
C GLY A 40 -7.97 10.66 9.02
N LEU A 41 -7.06 11.46 8.46
CA LEU A 41 -7.29 12.85 8.04
C LEU A 41 -7.26 13.02 6.51
N ILE A 42 -7.20 11.93 5.76
CA ILE A 42 -7.36 11.96 4.29
C ILE A 42 -8.84 12.18 3.99
N GLU A 43 -9.15 13.31 3.35
CA GLU A 43 -10.52 13.67 2.98
C GLU A 43 -10.89 13.14 1.60
N THR A 44 -9.95 13.21 0.66
CA THR A 44 -10.12 12.69 -0.70
C THR A 44 -8.93 11.84 -1.09
N GLN A 45 -9.18 10.78 -1.84
CA GLN A 45 -8.14 9.96 -2.44
C GLN A 45 -8.62 9.37 -3.76
N ALA A 46 -7.69 8.94 -4.62
CA ALA A 46 -8.02 8.30 -5.88
C ALA A 46 -9.01 7.14 -5.66
N SER A 47 -10.07 7.12 -6.44
CA SER A 47 -11.12 6.08 -6.38
C SER A 47 -10.56 4.71 -6.76
N THR A 48 -9.56 4.68 -7.64
CA THR A 48 -8.91 3.46 -8.11
C THR A 48 -7.41 3.53 -7.84
N TYR A 49 -6.96 2.76 -6.86
CA TYR A 49 -5.55 2.50 -6.58
C TYR A 49 -5.39 0.99 -6.48
N GLN A 50 -5.08 0.34 -7.62
CA GLN A 50 -5.28 -1.09 -7.79
C GLN A 50 -4.03 -1.77 -8.37
N ILE A 51 -3.72 -2.96 -7.86
CA ILE A 51 -2.79 -3.91 -8.48
C ILE A 51 -3.60 -5.02 -9.14
N GLU A 52 -3.22 -5.42 -10.35
CA GLU A 52 -3.88 -6.46 -11.13
C GLU A 52 -2.85 -7.48 -11.63
N ASN A 53 -3.11 -8.75 -11.35
CA ASN A 53 -2.33 -9.87 -11.88
C ASN A 53 -2.82 -10.19 -13.30
N LEU A 54 -1.94 -10.00 -14.27
CA LEU A 54 -2.20 -10.34 -15.68
C LEU A 54 -1.53 -11.65 -16.11
N SER A 55 -0.96 -12.38 -15.16
CA SER A 55 -0.29 -13.67 -15.36
C SER A 55 -1.26 -14.83 -15.26
N THR A 56 -0.91 -15.96 -15.84
CA THR A 56 -1.65 -17.22 -15.72
C THR A 56 -1.34 -18.00 -14.44
N THR A 57 -0.49 -17.45 -13.57
CA THR A 57 -0.10 -18.03 -12.28
C THR A 57 -0.48 -17.10 -11.12
N GLU A 58 -0.67 -17.66 -9.93
CA GLU A 58 -0.86 -16.87 -8.72
C GLU A 58 0.40 -16.11 -8.33
N LEU A 59 0.23 -14.90 -7.83
CA LEU A 59 1.31 -14.04 -7.38
C LEU A 59 1.11 -13.64 -5.92
N THR A 60 2.19 -13.20 -5.29
CA THR A 60 2.17 -12.55 -3.98
C THR A 60 2.67 -11.13 -4.09
N VAL A 61 2.10 -10.22 -3.29
CA VAL A 61 2.44 -8.80 -3.27
C VAL A 61 2.67 -8.33 -1.86
N LYS A 62 3.75 -7.57 -1.64
CA LYS A 62 4.02 -6.79 -0.43
C LYS A 62 4.67 -5.45 -0.80
N ILE A 63 4.71 -4.53 0.14
CA ILE A 63 5.57 -3.33 0.04
C ILE A 63 6.88 -3.65 0.75
N SER A 64 8.02 -3.40 0.12
CA SER A 64 9.35 -3.72 0.64
C SER A 64 10.22 -2.50 0.96
N LYS A 65 9.77 -1.32 0.53
CA LYS A 65 10.46 -0.06 0.77
C LYS A 65 9.49 1.10 0.65
N VAL A 66 9.73 2.15 1.42
CA VAL A 66 9.01 3.42 1.30
C VAL A 66 10.01 4.57 1.23
N ALA A 67 9.87 5.43 0.25
CA ALA A 67 10.58 6.69 0.14
C ALA A 67 9.62 7.87 0.31
N VAL A 68 10.12 9.00 0.77
CA VAL A 68 9.33 10.22 0.98
C VAL A 68 10.03 11.44 0.41
N SER A 69 9.26 12.46 0.07
CA SER A 69 9.77 13.77 -0.33
C SER A 69 8.90 14.90 0.23
N GLY A 70 9.30 16.17 0.05
CA GLY A 70 8.57 17.32 0.57
C GLY A 70 8.81 17.59 2.07
N GLY A 71 9.85 17.00 2.64
CA GLY A 71 10.22 17.19 4.05
C GLY A 71 9.33 16.46 5.05
N VAL A 72 8.49 15.53 4.59
CA VAL A 72 7.66 14.70 5.48
C VAL A 72 8.52 13.66 6.19
N ASN A 73 8.20 13.39 7.45
CA ASN A 73 8.79 12.33 8.25
C ASN A 73 7.72 11.31 8.65
N LEU A 74 7.86 10.07 8.18
CA LEU A 74 6.93 8.99 8.53
C LEU A 74 7.17 8.49 9.95
N VAL A 75 6.10 8.41 10.73
CA VAL A 75 6.09 7.96 12.12
C VAL A 75 5.02 6.89 12.36
N THR A 76 5.18 6.12 13.44
CA THR A 76 4.28 5.02 13.80
C THR A 76 3.38 5.35 15.01
N SER A 77 3.45 6.58 15.49
CA SER A 77 2.60 7.11 16.56
C SER A 77 1.91 8.38 16.09
N GLU A 78 0.73 8.66 16.64
CA GLU A 78 -0.05 9.82 16.26
C GLU A 78 0.71 11.13 16.55
N PRO A 79 0.93 11.98 15.51
CA PRO A 79 1.57 13.27 15.71
C PRO A 79 0.68 14.21 16.51
N SER A 80 1.29 15.08 17.31
CA SER A 80 0.63 16.14 18.05
C SER A 80 0.76 17.49 17.33
N ASP A 81 0.07 18.51 17.87
CA ASP A 81 0.16 19.88 17.36
C ASP A 81 1.48 20.60 17.79
N GLN A 82 2.39 19.90 18.46
CA GLN A 82 3.65 20.48 18.93
C GLN A 82 4.62 20.71 17.76
N PRO A 83 5.45 21.76 17.81
CA PRO A 83 6.46 22.04 16.79
C PRO A 83 7.45 20.89 16.55
N THR A 84 7.72 20.07 17.57
CA THR A 84 8.56 18.87 17.49
C THR A 84 7.97 17.78 16.59
N ASP A 85 6.66 17.85 16.33
CA ASP A 85 5.93 16.94 15.44
C ASP A 85 5.67 17.53 14.06
N ALA A 86 6.30 18.67 13.75
CA ALA A 86 6.15 19.34 12.46
C ALA A 86 6.47 18.39 11.29
N LYS A 87 5.52 18.30 10.34
CA LYS A 87 5.58 17.43 9.15
C LYS A 87 5.74 15.93 9.45
N LYS A 88 5.44 15.50 10.66
CA LYS A 88 5.29 14.06 10.95
C LYS A 88 3.98 13.54 10.39
N LEU A 89 4.03 12.37 9.78
CA LEU A 89 2.90 11.72 9.12
C LEU A 89 2.85 10.25 9.51
N MET A 90 1.77 9.81 10.12
CA MET A 90 1.41 8.38 10.08
C MET A 90 0.79 8.10 8.71
N PHE A 91 1.29 7.10 8.02
CA PHE A 91 0.80 6.72 6.70
C PHE A 91 0.74 5.21 6.54
N ALA A 92 -0.35 4.71 5.99
CA ALA A 92 -0.52 3.29 5.71
C ALA A 92 -1.21 3.08 4.36
N ILE A 93 -0.87 1.97 3.71
CA ILE A 93 -1.54 1.46 2.50
C ILE A 93 -2.06 0.07 2.86
N LYS A 94 -3.36 -0.11 2.76
CA LYS A 94 -4.03 -1.38 3.06
C LYS A 94 -4.95 -1.77 1.91
N LYS A 95 -5.22 -3.04 1.77
CA LYS A 95 -6.29 -3.57 0.93
C LYS A 95 -7.62 -2.95 1.35
N ALA A 96 -8.48 -2.64 0.40
CA ALA A 96 -9.83 -2.13 0.69
C ALA A 96 -10.57 -3.05 1.67
N GLY A 97 -11.16 -2.46 2.70
CA GLY A 97 -11.81 -3.17 3.80
C GLY A 97 -10.90 -3.57 4.97
N VAL A 98 -9.59 -3.46 4.83
CA VAL A 98 -8.63 -3.66 5.93
C VAL A 98 -8.25 -2.32 6.53
N VAL A 99 -8.40 -2.21 7.84
CA VAL A 99 -8.20 -0.97 8.60
C VAL A 99 -6.93 -1.08 9.43
N PRO A 100 -5.98 -0.14 9.32
CA PRO A 100 -4.82 -0.12 10.20
C PRO A 100 -5.23 0.25 11.61
N ALA A 101 -4.67 -0.41 12.62
CA ALA A 101 -4.92 -0.09 14.02
C ALA A 101 -4.02 1.06 14.48
N LEU A 102 -4.59 2.12 15.07
CA LEU A 102 -3.86 3.30 15.53
C LEU A 102 -2.72 2.95 16.48
N ALA A 103 -2.94 2.01 17.40
CA ALA A 103 -1.97 1.61 18.42
C ALA A 103 -0.95 0.57 17.94
N THR A 104 -1.09 0.05 16.70
CA THR A 104 -0.21 -0.99 16.17
C THR A 104 0.86 -0.37 15.27
N ALA A 105 2.05 -0.15 15.80
CA ALA A 105 3.16 0.48 15.06
C ALA A 105 3.49 -0.23 13.73
N GLY A 106 3.30 -1.54 13.63
CA GLY A 106 3.54 -2.32 12.41
C GLY A 106 2.59 -2.05 11.25
N ASP A 107 1.43 -1.45 11.53
CA ASP A 107 0.47 -1.07 10.49
C ASP A 107 0.85 0.24 9.76
N TRP A 108 1.71 1.05 10.38
CA TRP A 108 2.11 2.35 9.87
C TRP A 108 3.52 2.32 9.30
N MET A 109 3.70 2.99 8.18
CA MET A 109 4.93 2.96 7.40
C MET A 109 5.98 3.90 7.99
N THR A 110 7.25 3.50 7.85
CA THR A 110 8.42 4.35 8.05
C THR A 110 9.22 4.40 6.76
N ALA A 111 10.00 5.46 6.56
CA ALA A 111 10.88 5.55 5.41
C ALA A 111 12.01 4.51 5.51
N GLY A 112 12.41 3.97 4.36
CA GLY A 112 13.47 2.97 4.28
C GLY A 112 12.98 1.59 3.82
N ALA A 113 13.88 0.62 3.88
CA ALA A 113 13.61 -0.78 3.54
C ALA A 113 12.96 -1.49 4.73
N LYS A 114 11.71 -1.84 4.58
CA LYS A 114 10.92 -2.62 5.54
C LYS A 114 9.70 -3.20 4.85
N ASP A 115 9.33 -4.41 5.23
CA ASP A 115 8.15 -5.08 4.70
C ASP A 115 6.87 -4.56 5.35
N TYR A 116 5.87 -4.26 4.51
CA TYR A 116 4.51 -3.91 4.93
C TYR A 116 3.52 -4.74 4.13
N TYR A 117 2.47 -5.18 4.81
CA TYR A 117 1.48 -6.09 4.25
C TYR A 117 0.14 -5.38 4.05
N LEU A 118 -0.49 -5.68 2.90
CA LEU A 118 -1.71 -5.00 2.47
C LEU A 118 -2.95 -5.47 3.21
N ASP A 119 -2.93 -6.68 3.75
CA ASP A 119 -4.01 -7.21 4.58
C ASP A 119 -3.59 -7.39 6.05
N ALA A 120 -4.47 -7.96 6.85
CA ALA A 120 -4.25 -8.16 8.29
C ALA A 120 -3.45 -9.43 8.61
N SER A 121 -3.11 -10.26 7.61
CA SER A 121 -2.47 -11.56 7.83
C SER A 121 -1.01 -11.48 8.26
N GLY A 122 -0.36 -10.32 8.06
CA GLY A 122 1.08 -10.17 8.31
C GLY A 122 1.95 -10.98 7.34
N ALA A 123 1.42 -11.29 6.15
CA ALA A 123 2.08 -12.01 5.07
C ALA A 123 1.83 -11.33 3.71
N PRO A 124 2.63 -11.61 2.68
CA PRO A 124 2.38 -11.13 1.34
C PRO A 124 0.97 -11.50 0.85
N LEU A 125 0.24 -10.53 0.29
CA LEU A 125 -1.10 -10.75 -0.24
C LEU A 125 -1.05 -11.63 -1.48
N ALA A 126 -1.84 -12.71 -1.50
CA ALA A 126 -1.99 -13.55 -2.68
C ALA A 126 -2.96 -12.90 -3.69
N LEU A 127 -2.54 -12.85 -4.95
CA LEU A 127 -3.38 -12.52 -6.10
C LEU A 127 -3.58 -13.76 -6.94
N LYS A 128 -4.82 -14.08 -7.25
CA LYS A 128 -5.19 -15.17 -8.14
C LYS A 128 -4.66 -14.95 -9.56
N ALA A 129 -4.64 -15.99 -10.37
CA ALA A 129 -4.33 -15.87 -11.78
C ALA A 129 -5.33 -14.97 -12.51
N LYS A 130 -4.91 -14.37 -13.61
CA LYS A 130 -5.75 -13.52 -14.46
C LYS A 130 -7.08 -14.18 -14.80
N GLY A 131 -8.17 -13.41 -14.64
CA GLY A 131 -9.51 -13.86 -14.99
C GLY A 131 -10.19 -14.71 -13.93
N ASP A 132 -9.71 -14.63 -12.68
CA ASP A 132 -10.39 -15.25 -11.55
C ASP A 132 -11.86 -14.76 -11.46
N ALA A 133 -12.80 -15.70 -11.39
CA ALA A 133 -14.22 -15.40 -11.44
C ALA A 133 -14.71 -14.53 -10.26
N ASP A 134 -14.04 -14.64 -9.13
CA ASP A 134 -14.33 -13.86 -7.91
C ASP A 134 -13.54 -12.54 -7.83
N GLY A 135 -12.79 -12.20 -8.89
CA GLY A 135 -11.99 -10.97 -8.95
C GLY A 135 -10.75 -10.98 -8.05
N GLY A 136 -10.30 -12.16 -7.63
CA GLY A 136 -9.10 -12.33 -6.79
C GLY A 136 -7.79 -12.04 -7.51
N ASP A 137 -7.83 -11.79 -8.82
CA ASP A 137 -6.72 -11.31 -9.63
C ASP A 137 -6.41 -9.81 -9.43
N LYS A 138 -7.25 -9.10 -8.67
CA LYS A 138 -7.14 -7.65 -8.42
C LYS A 138 -7.20 -7.34 -6.94
N VAL A 139 -6.49 -6.31 -6.54
CA VAL A 139 -6.59 -5.72 -5.20
C VAL A 139 -6.71 -4.21 -5.28
N ASN A 140 -7.82 -3.67 -4.78
CA ASN A 140 -7.97 -2.24 -4.53
C ASN A 140 -7.31 -1.90 -3.19
N MET A 141 -6.57 -0.81 -3.17
CA MET A 141 -5.90 -0.32 -1.97
C MET A 141 -6.51 1.00 -1.53
N LYS A 142 -6.42 1.26 -0.25
CA LYS A 142 -6.79 2.52 0.40
C LYS A 142 -5.61 3.09 1.17
N LEU A 143 -5.53 4.42 1.14
CA LEU A 143 -4.52 5.21 1.83
C LEU A 143 -5.10 5.72 3.13
N TYR A 144 -4.32 5.63 4.20
CA TYR A 144 -4.64 6.19 5.51
C TYR A 144 -3.55 7.17 5.91
N GLY A 145 -3.91 8.32 6.45
CA GLY A 145 -2.95 9.35 6.83
C GLY A 145 -3.39 10.20 8.00
N ILE A 146 -2.46 10.48 8.92
CA ILE A 146 -2.67 11.36 10.08
C ILE A 146 -1.45 12.26 10.22
N THR A 147 -1.68 13.56 10.23
CA THR A 147 -0.65 14.58 10.43
C THR A 147 -1.26 15.79 11.15
N LYS A 148 -0.46 16.62 11.79
CA LYS A 148 -1.00 17.76 12.57
C LYS A 148 -0.29 19.06 12.22
N SER A 149 0.95 19.23 12.59
CA SER A 149 1.64 20.52 12.57
C SER A 149 2.68 20.64 11.44
N GLY A 150 3.16 21.86 11.21
CA GLY A 150 4.26 22.16 10.29
C GLY A 150 3.89 22.30 8.82
N TRP A 151 2.62 22.36 8.50
CA TRP A 151 2.12 22.50 7.14
C TRP A 151 1.70 23.94 6.82
N THR A 152 1.96 24.39 5.60
CA THR A 152 1.39 25.61 5.03
C THR A 152 0.33 25.24 4.01
N ASN A 153 -0.64 26.14 3.78
CA ASN A 153 -1.66 25.91 2.77
C ASN A 153 -1.02 25.65 1.40
N GLY A 154 -1.47 24.61 0.71
CA GLY A 154 -0.94 24.19 -0.58
C GLY A 154 0.41 23.46 -0.51
N ALA A 155 0.92 23.10 0.67
CA ALA A 155 2.10 22.25 0.81
C ALA A 155 1.90 20.90 0.12
N THR A 156 2.94 20.41 -0.56
CA THR A 156 2.91 19.12 -1.24
C THR A 156 4.02 18.22 -0.71
N PHE A 157 3.74 16.93 -0.68
CA PHE A 157 4.70 15.88 -0.36
C PHE A 157 4.39 14.61 -1.15
N SER A 158 5.27 13.64 -1.15
CA SER A 158 4.99 12.32 -1.70
C SER A 158 5.43 11.20 -0.77
N VAL A 159 4.69 10.10 -0.82
CA VAL A 159 5.05 8.81 -0.25
C VAL A 159 5.11 7.81 -1.39
N THR A 160 6.28 7.21 -1.59
CA THR A 160 6.54 6.31 -2.73
C THR A 160 6.82 4.91 -2.22
N PRO A 161 5.84 4.00 -2.26
CA PRO A 161 6.04 2.59 -1.94
C PRO A 161 6.73 1.86 -3.09
N THR A 162 7.57 0.89 -2.75
CA THR A 162 8.11 -0.10 -3.68
C THR A 162 7.37 -1.42 -3.44
N PHE A 163 6.63 -1.88 -4.43
CA PHE A 163 5.96 -3.18 -4.40
C PHE A 163 6.92 -4.29 -4.81
N THR A 164 6.97 -5.35 -4.04
CA THR A 164 7.65 -6.60 -4.40
C THR A 164 6.61 -7.64 -4.75
N ILE A 165 6.76 -8.23 -5.93
CA ILE A 165 5.85 -9.19 -6.51
C ILE A 165 6.64 -10.47 -6.81
N ALA A 166 6.11 -11.61 -6.40
CA ALA A 166 6.72 -12.91 -6.62
C ALA A 166 5.67 -13.95 -7.03
N VAL A 167 6.11 -15.01 -7.67
CA VAL A 167 5.27 -16.20 -7.90
C VAL A 167 4.96 -16.85 -6.55
N LYS A 168 3.70 -17.23 -6.35
CA LYS A 168 3.26 -17.90 -5.13
C LYS A 168 3.66 -19.38 -5.14
#